data_11a386c387eb7f3d2bba4c1fa953bf65
#
_entry.id   11a386c387eb7f3d2bba4c1fa953bf65
#
_cell.length_a   1.000
_cell.length_b   1.000
_cell.length_c   1.000
_cell.angle_alpha   90.00
_cell.angle_beta   90.00
_cell.angle_gamma   90.00
#
_symmetry.space_group_name_H-M   'P 1'
#
loop_
_entity.id
_entity.type
_entity.pdbx_description
1 polymer ?
#
loop_
_entity_poly.entity_id
_entity_poly.type
_entity_poly.pdbx_seq_one_letter_code
_entity_poly.pdbx_strand_id
1 'polypeptide(L)'
;MTERAIRAIVQSGHSLCIYDDNSLAENAKRLDAIAEELNIQIIHIADLTDHPSPNYRLVLQHSQERALADNKHLVIVESDVMVQTDTLNRMLKEVKQSVGMVAAVTVDEDGIYNFPYHYLRNLRYRFMAKKTVATKKRFSFCCTLLTNELLQKADFQLLDPTKNWYDVTISHWSVRLGLRNLLMLDNSVLHFPHASRPWKRLKYTHPLRYYWRKFTQKLDKI
;
A
#
# COMPACT_ATOMS: atom_id res chain seq x y z
N MET A 1 -5.43 6.11 14.89
CA MET A 1 -5.59 5.39 13.60
C MET A 1 -4.39 4.47 13.38
N THR A 2 -3.20 4.99 13.18
CA THR A 2 -1.94 4.23 12.96
C THR A 2 -1.70 3.12 13.99
N GLU A 3 -1.88 3.37 15.29
CA GLU A 3 -1.75 2.35 16.33
C GLU A 3 -2.70 1.15 16.11
N ARG A 4 -3.96 1.40 15.73
CA ARG A 4 -4.92 0.33 15.43
C ARG A 4 -4.47 -0.52 14.24
N ALA A 5 -3.91 0.11 13.20
CA ALA A 5 -3.36 -0.58 12.05
C ALA A 5 -2.15 -1.46 12.46
N ILE A 6 -1.22 -0.92 13.25
CA ILE A 6 -0.07 -1.65 13.78
C ILE A 6 -0.52 -2.89 14.56
N ARG A 7 -1.42 -2.73 15.54
CA ARG A 7 -1.92 -3.84 16.35
C ARG A 7 -2.63 -4.92 15.52
N ALA A 8 -3.39 -4.52 14.49
CA ALA A 8 -4.05 -5.46 13.58
C ALA A 8 -3.04 -6.31 12.78
N ILE A 9 -1.92 -5.71 12.34
CA ILE A 9 -0.87 -6.44 11.62
C ILE A 9 -0.14 -7.39 12.58
N VAL A 10 0.21 -6.94 13.78
CA VAL A 10 0.86 -7.79 14.80
C VAL A 10 0.02 -9.01 15.13
N GLN A 11 -1.31 -8.84 15.27
CA GLN A 11 -2.25 -9.95 15.49
C GLN A 11 -2.29 -10.97 14.35
N SER A 12 -1.85 -10.59 13.15
CA SER A 12 -1.75 -11.54 12.03
C SER A 12 -0.58 -12.52 12.14
N GLY A 13 0.32 -12.34 13.12
CA GLY A 13 1.46 -13.22 13.40
C GLY A 13 2.66 -13.04 12.46
N HIS A 14 2.68 -11.97 11.65
CA HIS A 14 3.78 -11.66 10.76
C HIS A 14 4.73 -10.62 11.36
N SER A 15 6.01 -10.69 10.97
CA SER A 15 6.99 -9.66 11.35
C SER A 15 6.61 -8.32 10.74
N LEU A 16 6.67 -7.27 11.56
CA LEU A 16 6.35 -5.90 11.16
C LEU A 16 7.58 -5.01 11.34
N CYS A 17 7.81 -4.12 10.39
CA CYS A 17 8.71 -2.99 10.52
C CYS A 17 7.94 -1.71 10.18
N ILE A 18 8.01 -0.72 11.07
CA ILE A 18 7.42 0.60 10.85
C ILE A 18 8.48 1.50 10.24
N TYR A 19 8.11 2.26 9.21
CA TYR A 19 8.91 3.37 8.70
C TYR A 19 8.22 4.68 9.08
N ASP A 20 8.92 5.49 9.87
CA ASP A 20 8.46 6.82 10.27
C ASP A 20 9.17 7.90 9.44
N ASP A 21 8.41 8.55 8.55
CA ASP A 21 8.93 9.60 7.66
C ASP A 21 8.69 10.98 8.25
N ASN A 22 9.48 11.33 9.26
CA ASN A 22 9.49 12.65 9.92
C ASN A 22 8.14 13.04 10.56
N SER A 23 7.55 12.15 11.33
CA SER A 23 6.40 12.49 12.17
C SER A 23 6.74 13.60 13.17
N LEU A 24 5.72 14.35 13.60
CA LEU A 24 5.89 15.28 14.71
C LEU A 24 6.45 14.55 15.94
N ALA A 25 7.32 15.21 16.70
CA ALA A 25 8.05 14.61 17.82
C ALA A 25 7.15 13.86 18.82
N GLU A 26 5.94 14.35 19.07
CA GLU A 26 4.96 13.67 19.94
C GLU A 26 4.50 12.35 19.32
N ASN A 27 4.23 12.33 18.01
CA ASN A 27 3.80 11.12 17.31
C ASN A 27 4.94 10.10 17.18
N ALA A 28 6.17 10.57 16.91
CA ALA A 28 7.35 9.71 16.87
C ALA A 28 7.56 9.00 18.20
N LYS A 29 7.57 9.73 19.33
CA LYS A 29 7.66 9.14 20.68
C LYS A 29 6.55 8.12 20.96
N ARG A 30 5.34 8.37 20.47
CA ARG A 30 4.23 7.43 20.61
C ARG A 30 4.43 6.18 19.77
N LEU A 31 5.00 6.30 18.59
CA LEU A 31 5.36 5.16 17.75
C LEU A 31 6.47 4.33 18.39
N ASP A 32 7.48 4.97 18.98
CA ASP A 32 8.56 4.30 19.72
C ASP A 32 8.00 3.48 20.88
N ALA A 33 7.13 4.08 21.69
CA ALA A 33 6.51 3.39 22.81
C ALA A 33 5.67 2.17 22.36
N ILE A 34 4.94 2.28 21.24
CA ILE A 34 4.19 1.16 20.67
C ILE A 34 5.15 0.09 20.12
N ALA A 35 6.23 0.50 19.46
CA ALA A 35 7.21 -0.43 18.92
C ALA A 35 7.90 -1.23 20.04
N GLU A 36 8.25 -0.58 21.15
CA GLU A 36 8.80 -1.22 22.35
C GLU A 36 7.77 -2.18 23.00
N GLU A 37 6.52 -1.71 23.24
CA GLU A 37 5.44 -2.52 23.81
C GLU A 37 5.18 -3.80 23.02
N LEU A 38 5.19 -3.71 21.70
CA LEU A 38 4.84 -4.83 20.81
C LEU A 38 6.06 -5.62 20.33
N ASN A 39 7.27 -5.23 20.76
CA ASN A 39 8.55 -5.81 20.32
C ASN A 39 8.66 -5.88 18.79
N ILE A 40 8.38 -4.76 18.12
CA ILE A 40 8.46 -4.60 16.67
C ILE A 40 9.51 -3.56 16.31
N GLN A 41 10.04 -3.66 15.09
CA GLN A 41 11.04 -2.71 14.61
C GLN A 41 10.39 -1.42 14.12
N ILE A 42 11.00 -0.29 14.48
CA ILE A 42 10.75 1.02 13.88
C ILE A 42 12.05 1.54 13.24
N ILE A 43 11.94 2.21 12.11
CA ILE A 43 13.02 2.89 11.41
C ILE A 43 12.58 4.32 11.18
N HIS A 44 13.25 5.26 11.80
CA HIS A 44 13.07 6.68 11.52
C HIS A 44 13.84 7.04 10.26
N ILE A 45 13.17 7.59 9.28
CA ILE A 45 13.80 7.97 8.01
C ILE A 45 14.82 9.10 8.22
N ALA A 46 14.65 9.92 9.25
CA ALA A 46 15.63 10.92 9.66
C ALA A 46 17.01 10.34 9.98
N ASP A 47 17.10 9.05 10.37
CA ASP A 47 18.37 8.37 10.61
C ASP A 47 19.06 7.91 9.31
N LEU A 48 18.33 7.90 8.21
CA LEU A 48 18.81 7.44 6.90
C LEU A 48 19.10 8.58 5.92
N THR A 49 18.45 9.73 6.10
CA THR A 49 18.60 10.87 5.20
C THR A 49 18.14 12.18 5.84
N ASP A 50 18.81 13.27 5.48
CA ASP A 50 18.40 14.65 5.81
C ASP A 50 17.37 15.22 4.82
N HIS A 51 16.97 14.43 3.81
CA HIS A 51 16.00 14.90 2.81
C HIS A 51 14.62 15.06 3.46
N PRO A 52 13.91 16.19 3.21
CA PRO A 52 12.59 16.40 3.78
C PRO A 52 11.57 15.41 3.24
N SER A 53 10.59 15.06 4.08
CA SER A 53 9.45 14.23 3.67
C SER A 53 8.70 14.83 2.45
N PRO A 54 8.21 14.00 1.51
CA PRO A 54 8.04 12.56 1.61
C PRO A 54 9.24 11.75 1.07
N ASN A 55 9.69 10.75 1.80
CA ASN A 55 10.79 9.86 1.44
C ASN A 55 10.33 8.46 1.00
N TYR A 56 9.15 8.34 0.42
CA TYR A 56 8.53 7.04 0.11
C TYR A 56 9.39 6.17 -0.82
N ARG A 57 10.15 6.77 -1.75
CA ARG A 57 11.09 6.04 -2.60
C ARG A 57 12.17 5.34 -1.76
N LEU A 58 12.77 6.05 -0.82
CA LEU A 58 13.79 5.51 0.09
C LEU A 58 13.23 4.35 0.92
N VAL A 59 12.00 4.49 1.43
CA VAL A 59 11.31 3.41 2.14
C VAL A 59 11.16 2.17 1.27
N LEU A 60 10.77 2.32 0.01
CA LEU A 60 10.61 1.19 -0.92
C LEU A 60 11.95 0.51 -1.22
N GLN A 61 13.00 1.29 -1.48
CA GLN A 61 14.36 0.80 -1.75
C GLN A 61 14.89 0.01 -0.56
N HIS A 62 14.86 0.61 0.62
CA HIS A 62 15.34 -0.03 1.85
C HIS A 62 14.51 -1.28 2.22
N SER A 63 13.19 -1.25 2.00
CA SER A 63 12.32 -2.42 2.23
C SER A 63 12.62 -3.55 1.25
N GLN A 64 12.94 -3.24 -0.02
CA GLN A 64 13.37 -4.23 -1.01
C GLN A 64 14.66 -4.90 -0.60
N GLU A 65 15.69 -4.12 -0.25
CA GLU A 65 17.01 -4.64 0.16
C GLU A 65 16.86 -5.61 1.34
N ARG A 66 16.09 -5.24 2.35
CA ARG A 66 15.83 -6.09 3.52
C ARG A 66 15.08 -7.36 3.16
N ALA A 67 14.03 -7.25 2.35
CA ALA A 67 13.24 -8.41 1.94
C ALA A 67 14.08 -9.39 1.11
N LEU A 68 14.97 -8.89 0.25
CA LEU A 68 15.90 -9.71 -0.53
C LEU A 68 16.98 -10.37 0.34
N ALA A 69 17.55 -9.65 1.29
CA ALA A 69 18.54 -10.19 2.24
C ALA A 69 17.95 -11.36 3.04
N ASP A 70 16.70 -11.27 3.43
CA ASP A 70 15.98 -12.30 4.19
C ASP A 70 15.34 -13.37 3.28
N ASN A 71 15.43 -13.24 1.96
CA ASN A 71 14.72 -14.08 0.98
C ASN A 71 13.21 -14.18 1.23
N LYS A 72 12.59 -13.05 1.59
CA LYS A 72 11.17 -12.95 1.96
C LYS A 72 10.36 -12.20 0.90
N HIS A 73 9.04 -12.33 0.97
CA HIS A 73 8.10 -11.42 0.33
C HIS A 73 8.00 -10.12 1.11
N LEU A 74 7.61 -9.04 0.46
CA LEU A 74 7.35 -7.74 1.09
C LEU A 74 5.85 -7.45 1.05
N VAL A 75 5.24 -7.20 2.21
CA VAL A 75 3.87 -6.68 2.26
C VAL A 75 3.93 -5.21 2.68
N ILE A 76 3.34 -4.36 1.87
CA ILE A 76 3.19 -2.94 2.16
C ILE A 76 1.76 -2.73 2.66
N VAL A 77 1.64 -2.07 3.82
CA VAL A 77 0.35 -1.66 4.40
C VAL A 77 0.45 -0.18 4.79
N GLU A 78 -0.46 0.64 4.28
CA GLU A 78 -0.51 2.06 4.65
C GLU A 78 -1.00 2.23 6.10
N SER A 79 -0.55 3.29 6.77
CA SER A 79 -0.77 3.56 8.21
C SER A 79 -2.24 3.81 8.59
N ASP A 80 -3.12 3.99 7.61
CA ASP A 80 -4.56 4.16 7.74
C ASP A 80 -5.36 2.96 7.25
N VAL A 81 -4.68 1.81 7.04
CA VAL A 81 -5.29 0.56 6.61
C VAL A 81 -5.28 -0.45 7.76
N MET A 82 -6.44 -1.01 8.06
CA MET A 82 -6.61 -2.06 9.07
C MET A 82 -6.88 -3.40 8.39
N VAL A 83 -5.97 -4.35 8.57
CA VAL A 83 -6.09 -5.71 8.05
C VAL A 83 -6.93 -6.58 8.99
N GLN A 84 -7.51 -7.64 8.47
CA GLN A 84 -8.10 -8.73 9.26
C GLN A 84 -7.00 -9.74 9.63
N THR A 85 -7.22 -10.53 10.67
CA THR A 85 -6.22 -11.47 11.19
C THR A 85 -5.71 -12.47 10.14
N ASP A 86 -6.55 -12.87 9.18
CA ASP A 86 -6.22 -13.84 8.14
C ASP A 86 -5.79 -13.18 6.80
N THR A 87 -5.89 -11.85 6.68
CA THR A 87 -5.67 -11.11 5.43
C THR A 87 -4.32 -11.47 4.79
N LEU A 88 -3.23 -11.37 5.55
CA LEU A 88 -1.88 -11.60 5.03
C LEU A 88 -1.65 -13.07 4.69
N ASN A 89 -2.15 -13.98 5.51
CA ASN A 89 -2.08 -15.42 5.25
C ASN A 89 -2.85 -15.82 3.97
N ARG A 90 -3.99 -15.18 3.71
CA ARG A 90 -4.74 -15.38 2.48
C ARG A 90 -3.98 -14.87 1.26
N MET A 91 -3.30 -13.71 1.37
CA MET A 91 -2.45 -13.18 0.30
C MET A 91 -1.28 -14.11 0.00
N LEU A 92 -0.63 -14.66 1.02
CA LEU A 92 0.48 -15.62 0.86
C LEU A 92 0.06 -16.89 0.14
N LYS A 93 -1.15 -17.40 0.36
CA LYS A 93 -1.68 -18.60 -0.34
C LYS A 93 -1.84 -18.39 -1.85
N GLU A 94 -1.98 -17.14 -2.30
CA GLU A 94 -2.05 -16.79 -3.73
C GLU A 94 -0.67 -16.67 -4.39
N VAL A 95 0.41 -16.67 -3.61
CA VAL A 95 1.78 -16.62 -4.15
C VAL A 95 2.11 -17.97 -4.80
N LYS A 96 2.24 -17.92 -6.11
CA LYS A 96 2.60 -19.08 -6.98
C LYS A 96 3.64 -18.59 -7.99
N GLN A 97 4.21 -19.53 -8.73
CA GLN A 97 5.14 -19.20 -9.82
C GLN A 97 4.56 -18.12 -10.76
N SER A 98 5.38 -17.19 -11.14
CA SER A 98 5.04 -16.06 -12.02
C SER A 98 3.95 -15.13 -11.46
N VAL A 99 3.75 -15.10 -10.15
CA VAL A 99 2.97 -14.05 -9.48
C VAL A 99 3.93 -12.96 -9.00
N GLY A 100 3.68 -11.71 -9.41
CA GLY A 100 4.49 -10.57 -8.98
C GLY A 100 3.86 -9.83 -7.80
N MET A 101 2.56 -9.63 -7.84
CA MET A 101 1.85 -8.85 -6.82
C MET A 101 0.53 -9.52 -6.45
N VAL A 102 0.16 -9.40 -5.17
CA VAL A 102 -1.16 -9.77 -4.67
C VAL A 102 -1.71 -8.59 -3.88
N ALA A 103 -2.87 -8.06 -4.25
CA ALA A 103 -3.47 -6.91 -3.60
C ALA A 103 -4.85 -7.23 -3.02
N ALA A 104 -5.14 -6.70 -1.83
CA ALA A 104 -6.47 -6.67 -1.26
C ALA A 104 -7.31 -5.54 -1.88
N VAL A 105 -8.64 -5.67 -1.85
CA VAL A 105 -9.54 -4.54 -2.07
C VAL A 105 -9.71 -3.76 -0.77
N THR A 106 -9.97 -2.46 -0.86
CA THR A 106 -10.20 -1.66 0.33
C THR A 106 -11.65 -1.22 0.43
N VAL A 107 -12.16 -1.16 1.63
CA VAL A 107 -13.50 -0.65 1.97
C VAL A 107 -13.38 0.45 3.01
N ASP A 108 -14.35 1.34 3.04
CA ASP A 108 -14.51 2.32 4.13
C ASP A 108 -15.30 1.73 5.31
N GLU A 109 -15.58 2.54 6.33
CA GLU A 109 -16.31 2.15 7.54
C GLU A 109 -17.74 1.70 7.25
N ASP A 110 -18.32 2.13 6.13
CA ASP A 110 -19.66 1.73 5.67
C ASP A 110 -19.62 0.46 4.81
N GLY A 111 -18.44 -0.15 4.63
CA GLY A 111 -18.24 -1.33 3.78
C GLY A 111 -18.25 -1.02 2.28
N ILE A 112 -18.19 0.27 1.90
CA ILE A 112 -18.17 0.68 0.51
C ILE A 112 -16.74 0.57 -0.04
N TYR A 113 -16.59 -0.13 -1.17
CA TYR A 113 -15.29 -0.26 -1.84
C TYR A 113 -14.76 1.10 -2.28
N ASN A 114 -13.52 1.42 -1.91
CA ASN A 114 -12.87 2.68 -2.28
C ASN A 114 -11.60 2.51 -3.12
N PHE A 115 -10.98 1.32 -3.12
CA PHE A 115 -9.83 0.96 -3.96
C PHE A 115 -9.85 -0.51 -4.36
N PRO A 116 -9.25 -0.89 -5.50
CA PRO A 116 -8.77 -0.02 -6.58
C PRO A 116 -9.92 0.55 -7.40
N TYR A 117 -9.81 1.78 -7.90
CA TYR A 117 -10.88 2.45 -8.65
C TYR A 117 -11.35 1.70 -9.90
N HIS A 118 -10.50 0.93 -10.55
CA HIS A 118 -10.92 0.13 -11.71
C HIS A 118 -11.90 -0.98 -11.32
N TYR A 119 -11.81 -1.49 -10.09
CA TYR A 119 -12.79 -2.43 -9.53
C TYR A 119 -14.17 -1.78 -9.38
N LEU A 120 -14.22 -0.54 -8.91
CA LEU A 120 -15.47 0.21 -8.74
C LEU A 120 -16.17 0.53 -10.07
N ARG A 121 -15.38 0.82 -11.10
CA ARG A 121 -15.90 1.18 -12.43
C ARG A 121 -16.36 -0.02 -13.24
N ASN A 122 -15.83 -1.18 -12.95
CA ASN A 122 -16.14 -2.39 -13.72
C ASN A 122 -17.02 -3.32 -12.88
N LEU A 123 -18.34 -3.17 -13.05
CA LEU A 123 -19.36 -4.00 -12.39
C LEU A 123 -19.11 -5.50 -12.57
N ARG A 124 -18.45 -5.90 -13.68
CA ARG A 124 -18.09 -7.29 -13.93
C ARG A 124 -17.31 -7.92 -12.77
N TYR A 125 -16.40 -7.18 -12.14
CA TYR A 125 -15.63 -7.72 -10.99
C TYR A 125 -16.53 -8.07 -9.80
N ARG A 126 -17.61 -7.31 -9.58
CA ARG A 126 -18.55 -7.54 -8.46
C ARG A 126 -19.35 -8.83 -8.60
N PHE A 127 -19.55 -9.29 -9.85
CA PHE A 127 -20.35 -10.47 -10.16
C PHE A 127 -19.49 -11.67 -10.57
N MET A 128 -18.17 -11.58 -10.47
CA MET A 128 -17.29 -12.69 -10.79
C MET A 128 -17.39 -13.78 -9.72
N ALA A 129 -17.57 -15.03 -10.17
CA ALA A 129 -17.50 -16.20 -9.30
C ALA A 129 -16.09 -16.42 -8.73
N LYS A 130 -15.05 -16.03 -9.47
CA LYS A 130 -13.65 -16.09 -9.01
C LYS A 130 -13.39 -15.02 -7.97
N LYS A 131 -12.87 -15.43 -6.82
CA LYS A 131 -12.51 -14.55 -5.71
C LYS A 131 -11.17 -13.84 -5.93
N THR A 132 -10.27 -14.45 -6.69
CA THR A 132 -8.97 -13.84 -7.07
C THR A 132 -8.89 -13.74 -8.59
N VAL A 133 -8.55 -12.56 -9.10
CA VAL A 133 -8.49 -12.29 -10.54
C VAL A 133 -7.14 -11.71 -10.94
N ALA A 134 -6.58 -12.19 -12.04
CA ALA A 134 -5.41 -11.59 -12.64
C ALA A 134 -5.79 -10.31 -13.40
N THR A 135 -5.00 -9.26 -13.26
CA THR A 135 -5.22 -7.99 -13.94
C THR A 135 -3.90 -7.35 -14.37
N LYS A 136 -3.93 -6.62 -15.48
CA LYS A 136 -2.83 -5.75 -15.93
C LYS A 136 -2.97 -4.31 -15.42
N LYS A 137 -3.99 -4.07 -14.59
CA LYS A 137 -4.22 -2.74 -14.02
C LYS A 137 -3.31 -2.51 -12.82
N ARG A 138 -3.08 -1.23 -12.54
CA ARG A 138 -2.30 -0.78 -11.38
C ARG A 138 -2.99 -1.13 -10.06
N PHE A 139 -2.20 -1.44 -9.06
CA PHE A 139 -2.65 -1.54 -7.67
C PHE A 139 -2.28 -0.27 -6.89
N SER A 140 -2.92 -0.07 -5.76
CA SER A 140 -2.46 0.83 -4.71
C SER A 140 -1.73 0.02 -3.64
N PHE A 141 -0.76 0.63 -2.98
CA PHE A 141 -0.03 -0.01 -1.89
C PHE A 141 -0.77 0.04 -0.54
N CYS A 142 -2.06 0.35 -0.54
CA CYS A 142 -2.86 0.31 0.70
C CYS A 142 -2.69 -1.00 1.47
N CYS A 143 -2.80 -2.15 0.79
CA CYS A 143 -2.44 -3.48 1.30
C CYS A 143 -2.05 -4.37 0.13
N THR A 144 -0.76 -4.48 -0.13
CA THR A 144 -0.25 -5.19 -1.32
C THR A 144 1.02 -5.98 -0.98
N LEU A 145 1.02 -7.26 -1.35
CA LEU A 145 2.16 -8.14 -1.28
C LEU A 145 2.94 -8.07 -2.59
N LEU A 146 4.25 -7.84 -2.50
CA LEU A 146 5.24 -7.96 -3.56
C LEU A 146 5.99 -9.26 -3.34
N THR A 147 5.98 -10.13 -4.34
CA THR A 147 6.65 -11.43 -4.21
C THR A 147 8.18 -11.28 -4.28
N ASN A 148 8.90 -12.19 -3.67
CA ASN A 148 10.36 -12.22 -3.77
C ASN A 148 10.80 -12.30 -5.24
N GLU A 149 10.08 -13.05 -6.10
CA GLU A 149 10.35 -13.10 -7.54
C GLU A 149 10.27 -11.72 -8.21
N LEU A 150 9.30 -10.89 -7.85
CA LEU A 150 9.23 -9.51 -8.35
C LEU A 150 10.38 -8.68 -7.80
N LEU A 151 10.67 -8.78 -6.50
CA LEU A 151 11.75 -8.00 -5.86
C LEU A 151 13.13 -8.33 -6.45
N GLN A 152 13.37 -9.57 -6.86
CA GLN A 152 14.61 -9.97 -7.53
C GLN A 152 14.72 -9.45 -8.96
N LYS A 153 13.59 -9.31 -9.68
CA LYS A 153 13.56 -8.90 -11.09
C LYS A 153 13.44 -7.40 -11.29
N ALA A 154 12.88 -6.68 -10.32
CA ALA A 154 12.62 -5.24 -10.38
C ALA A 154 13.57 -4.50 -9.44
N ASP A 155 14.41 -3.64 -9.99
CA ASP A 155 15.36 -2.84 -9.21
C ASP A 155 14.71 -1.51 -8.81
N PHE A 156 14.41 -1.35 -7.51
CA PHE A 156 13.79 -0.14 -6.99
C PHE A 156 14.77 1.05 -6.92
N GLN A 157 16.07 0.84 -7.11
CA GLN A 157 17.02 1.94 -7.29
C GLN A 157 16.72 2.74 -8.56
N LEU A 158 16.10 2.10 -9.57
CA LEU A 158 15.71 2.73 -10.83
C LEU A 158 14.38 3.50 -10.75
N LEU A 159 13.73 3.59 -9.58
CA LEU A 159 12.53 4.41 -9.41
C LEU A 159 12.86 5.88 -9.60
N ASP A 160 12.11 6.55 -10.47
CA ASP A 160 12.31 7.96 -10.82
C ASP A 160 12.04 8.88 -9.61
N PRO A 161 13.03 9.62 -9.10
CA PRO A 161 12.87 10.48 -7.93
C PRO A 161 11.90 11.66 -8.15
N THR A 162 11.60 12.01 -9.39
CA THR A 162 10.66 13.08 -9.74
C THR A 162 9.20 12.63 -9.73
N LYS A 163 8.97 11.33 -9.56
CA LYS A 163 7.63 10.71 -9.50
C LYS A 163 7.29 10.33 -8.06
N ASN A 164 6.01 10.19 -7.80
CA ASN A 164 5.48 9.73 -6.50
C ASN A 164 4.38 8.66 -6.66
N TRP A 165 4.23 8.10 -7.85
CA TRP A 165 3.28 7.04 -8.19
C TRP A 165 4.02 5.69 -8.34
N TYR A 166 4.77 5.32 -7.31
CA TYR A 166 5.61 4.10 -7.35
C TYR A 166 4.79 2.82 -7.39
N ASP A 167 3.61 2.82 -6.78
CA ASP A 167 2.62 1.75 -6.86
C ASP A 167 2.22 1.46 -8.31
N VAL A 168 1.98 2.51 -9.10
CA VAL A 168 1.67 2.40 -10.54
C VAL A 168 2.88 1.88 -11.32
N THR A 169 4.06 2.43 -11.05
CA THR A 169 5.30 2.07 -11.74
C THR A 169 5.64 0.59 -11.49
N ILE A 170 5.64 0.15 -10.24
CA ILE A 170 5.95 -1.23 -9.86
C ILE A 170 4.88 -2.20 -10.38
N SER A 171 3.60 -1.81 -10.38
CA SER A 171 2.54 -2.62 -10.99
C SER A 171 2.78 -2.87 -12.49
N HIS A 172 3.22 -1.84 -13.21
CA HIS A 172 3.54 -1.98 -14.63
C HIS A 172 4.84 -2.75 -14.86
N TRP A 173 5.86 -2.58 -14.03
CA TRP A 173 7.09 -3.38 -14.09
C TRP A 173 6.79 -4.86 -13.91
N SER A 174 5.98 -5.23 -12.92
CA SER A 174 5.55 -6.62 -12.72
C SER A 174 4.98 -7.22 -14.01
N VAL A 175 4.06 -6.52 -14.68
CA VAL A 175 3.47 -6.99 -15.94
C VAL A 175 4.49 -7.06 -17.07
N ARG A 176 5.41 -6.07 -17.20
CA ARG A 176 6.46 -6.06 -18.23
C ARG A 176 7.47 -7.20 -18.04
N LEU A 177 7.73 -7.58 -16.80
CA LEU A 177 8.59 -8.70 -16.43
C LEU A 177 7.90 -10.08 -16.60
N GLY A 178 6.70 -10.11 -17.17
CA GLY A 178 5.92 -11.33 -17.43
C GLY A 178 5.24 -11.90 -16.19
N LEU A 179 5.17 -11.14 -15.09
CA LEU A 179 4.53 -11.57 -13.86
C LEU A 179 3.04 -11.20 -13.83
N ARG A 180 2.26 -11.95 -13.08
CA ARG A 180 0.82 -11.71 -12.89
C ARG A 180 0.58 -10.88 -11.63
N ASN A 181 -0.26 -9.87 -11.77
CA ASN A 181 -0.79 -9.11 -10.64
C ASN A 181 -2.18 -9.66 -10.29
N LEU A 182 -2.37 -10.10 -9.07
CA LEU A 182 -3.61 -10.73 -8.58
C LEU A 182 -4.36 -9.77 -7.65
N LEU A 183 -5.64 -9.56 -7.93
CA LEU A 183 -6.56 -8.79 -7.08
C LEU A 183 -7.50 -9.77 -6.36
N MET A 184 -7.49 -9.75 -5.04
CA MET A 184 -8.36 -10.57 -4.20
C MET A 184 -9.66 -9.82 -3.91
N LEU A 185 -10.76 -10.24 -4.54
CA LEU A 185 -12.06 -9.57 -4.48
C LEU A 185 -12.80 -9.81 -3.15
N ASP A 186 -12.46 -10.89 -2.47
CA ASP A 186 -13.07 -11.31 -1.19
C ASP A 186 -12.13 -11.14 0.01
N ASN A 187 -10.99 -10.47 -0.18
CA ASN A 187 -10.05 -10.11 0.87
C ASN A 187 -10.03 -8.59 1.02
N SER A 188 -11.01 -8.07 1.75
CA SER A 188 -11.13 -6.62 1.96
C SER A 188 -10.43 -6.19 3.23
N VAL A 189 -9.80 -5.02 3.17
CA VAL A 189 -9.21 -4.33 4.31
C VAL A 189 -9.91 -2.99 4.54
N LEU A 190 -10.01 -2.56 5.79
CA LEU A 190 -10.61 -1.29 6.14
C LEU A 190 -9.63 -0.16 5.89
N HIS A 191 -10.00 0.80 5.07
CA HIS A 191 -9.17 1.96 4.72
C HIS A 191 -9.86 3.23 5.21
N PHE A 192 -9.28 3.84 6.22
CA PHE A 192 -9.79 5.06 6.81
C PHE A 192 -9.58 6.28 5.90
N PRO A 193 -10.49 7.25 5.90
CA PRO A 193 -10.34 8.45 5.08
C PRO A 193 -9.17 9.31 5.58
N HIS A 194 -8.27 9.68 4.66
CA HIS A 194 -7.16 10.57 4.96
C HIS A 194 -7.61 11.99 5.35
N ALA A 195 -7.15 12.47 6.50
CA ALA A 195 -7.24 13.88 6.86
C ALA A 195 -6.32 14.77 6.00
N SER A 196 -5.24 14.22 5.45
CA SER A 196 -4.20 14.96 4.71
C SER A 196 -4.63 15.53 3.35
N ARG A 197 -5.76 15.09 2.81
CA ARG A 197 -6.27 15.57 1.51
C ARG A 197 -7.74 15.99 1.59
N PRO A 198 -8.06 17.04 2.37
CA PRO A 198 -9.45 17.48 2.60
C PRO A 198 -10.18 17.86 1.31
N TRP A 199 -9.45 18.28 0.25
CA TRP A 199 -10.03 18.60 -1.05
C TRP A 199 -10.61 17.36 -1.76
N LYS A 200 -10.17 16.12 -1.43
CA LYS A 200 -10.77 14.89 -1.97
C LYS A 200 -12.18 14.64 -1.48
N ARG A 201 -12.55 15.16 -0.30
CA ARG A 201 -13.95 15.12 0.18
C ARG A 201 -14.91 15.83 -0.78
N LEU A 202 -14.44 16.88 -1.48
CA LEU A 202 -15.24 17.59 -2.49
C LEU A 202 -15.73 16.67 -3.61
N LYS A 203 -15.04 15.54 -3.86
CA LYS A 203 -15.45 14.57 -4.90
C LYS A 203 -16.85 13.99 -4.61
N TYR A 204 -17.18 13.83 -3.35
CA TYR A 204 -18.43 13.23 -2.91
C TYR A 204 -19.49 14.28 -2.56
N THR A 205 -19.08 15.44 -2.06
CA THR A 205 -19.98 16.51 -1.64
C THR A 205 -20.29 17.50 -2.76
N HIS A 206 -19.30 17.82 -3.61
CA HIS A 206 -19.39 18.81 -4.70
C HIS A 206 -18.58 18.34 -5.91
N PRO A 207 -19.01 17.30 -6.65
CA PRO A 207 -18.21 16.68 -7.71
C PRO A 207 -17.76 17.65 -8.81
N LEU A 208 -18.62 18.57 -9.23
CA LEU A 208 -18.26 19.58 -10.23
C LEU A 208 -17.11 20.48 -9.77
N ARG A 209 -17.15 20.96 -8.50
CA ARG A 209 -16.11 21.77 -7.89
C ARG A 209 -14.80 20.98 -7.71
N TYR A 210 -14.90 19.69 -7.39
CA TYR A 210 -13.74 18.79 -7.30
C TYR A 210 -13.03 18.67 -8.65
N TYR A 211 -13.76 18.33 -9.74
CA TYR A 211 -13.16 18.15 -11.06
C TYR A 211 -12.63 19.47 -11.63
N TRP A 212 -13.33 20.59 -11.39
CA TRP A 212 -12.84 21.91 -11.75
C TRP A 212 -11.50 22.24 -11.09
N ARG A 213 -11.39 22.07 -9.76
CA ARG A 213 -10.13 22.29 -9.03
C ARG A 213 -9.04 21.32 -9.46
N LYS A 214 -9.38 20.04 -9.67
CA LYS A 214 -8.45 19.04 -10.16
C LYS A 214 -7.84 19.44 -11.51
N PHE A 215 -8.64 19.97 -12.41
CA PHE A 215 -8.21 20.39 -13.75
C PHE A 215 -7.39 21.69 -13.70
N THR A 216 -7.90 22.74 -13.04
CA THR A 216 -7.29 24.07 -13.02
C THR A 216 -6.04 24.15 -12.15
N GLN A 217 -6.01 23.44 -11.02
CA GLN A 217 -4.88 23.42 -10.08
C GLN A 217 -3.93 22.24 -10.34
N LYS A 218 -4.17 21.46 -11.41
CA LYS A 218 -3.34 20.30 -11.79
C LYS A 218 -3.11 19.30 -10.64
N LEU A 219 -4.08 19.17 -9.75
CA LEU A 219 -4.05 18.24 -8.63
C LEU A 219 -4.13 16.79 -9.17
N ASP A 220 -3.32 15.89 -8.63
CA ASP A 220 -3.17 14.50 -9.08
C ASP A 220 -2.63 14.35 -10.53
N LYS A 221 -1.70 15.19 -10.96
CA LYS A 221 -0.95 14.89 -12.18
C LYS A 221 -0.09 13.66 -11.96
N ILE A 222 -0.32 12.67 -12.82
CA ILE A 222 0.53 11.50 -13.01
C ILE A 222 1.73 11.90 -13.88
#